data_40ba2e86a36c71d6b0f9786059c83dc9
#
_entry.id   40ba2e86a36c71d6b0f9786059c83dc9
#
_cell.length_a   1.000
_cell.length_b   1.000
_cell.length_c   1.000
_cell.angle_alpha   90.00
_cell.angle_beta   90.00
_cell.angle_gamma   90.00
#
_symmetry.space_group_name_H-M   'P 1'
#
loop_
_entity.id
_entity.type
_entity.pdbx_description
1 polymer ?
#
loop_
_entity_poly.entity_id
_entity_poly.type
_entity_poly.pdbx_seq_one_letter_code
_entity_poly.pdbx_strand_id
1 'polypeptide(L)'
;MTLLKIKVPASSANLGPGFDALGLALALYDRVELQITDAGLKIEVTDVGAGGVDDVPTDESHLVVRAFRRGCEHLGLRPPGVHLRCFNAIPHARGLGSSASAVVTGVAAAYALAEKPLDDDTLQLAAEFEGHADNAAASLLGGFVVAWNEGERFRAERLQPHHDIRPVVAVPALRSSTDATRGLLPERVPHADAAFTAGRAALAVHALTARPDLLLSATEDRLHQHYRASAYPASSELVRALRAEGVAAAISGAGPTVLALTTEGILPAGVDVTSFDVTELPIDPGGVQVAAQ
;
A
#
# COMPACT_ATOMS: atom_id res chain seq x y z
N MET A 1 -5.02 13.17 29.55
CA MET A 1 -5.50 13.11 28.16
C MET A 1 -4.49 12.29 27.37
N THR A 2 -4.89 11.19 26.75
CA THR A 2 -3.98 10.31 25.99
C THR A 2 -3.75 10.88 24.61
N LEU A 3 -2.49 11.05 24.22
CA LEU A 3 -2.08 11.42 22.87
C LEU A 3 -1.37 10.23 22.22
N LEU A 4 -1.90 9.72 21.12
CA LEU A 4 -1.28 8.68 20.32
C LEU A 4 -0.58 9.32 19.12
N LYS A 5 0.68 9.00 18.90
CA LYS A 5 1.46 9.38 17.71
C LYS A 5 1.68 8.13 16.87
N ILE A 6 1.14 8.16 15.66
CA ILE A 6 1.18 7.02 14.73
C ILE A 6 2.00 7.42 13.51
N LYS A 7 2.87 6.52 13.08
CA LYS A 7 3.64 6.61 11.84
C LYS A 7 3.36 5.35 11.06
N VAL A 8 2.90 5.48 9.81
CA VAL A 8 2.51 4.37 8.96
C VAL A 8 3.18 4.49 7.59
N PRO A 9 3.79 3.42 7.05
CA PRO A 9 4.45 3.46 5.75
C PRO A 9 3.44 3.37 4.60
N ALA A 10 3.85 3.92 3.46
CA ALA A 10 3.27 3.62 2.16
C ALA A 10 3.43 2.14 1.80
N SER A 11 2.65 1.68 0.85
CA SER A 11 2.75 0.30 0.35
C SER A 11 2.53 0.22 -1.15
N SER A 12 3.22 -0.72 -1.79
CA SER A 12 2.98 -1.14 -3.16
C SER A 12 2.44 -2.56 -3.16
N ALA A 13 1.31 -2.78 -3.81
CA ALA A 13 0.66 -4.08 -3.89
C ALA A 13 0.83 -4.71 -5.28
N ASN A 14 0.50 -5.97 -5.38
CA ASN A 14 0.56 -6.83 -6.58
C ASN A 14 1.98 -7.15 -7.05
N LEU A 15 2.89 -6.22 -7.08
CA LEU A 15 4.30 -6.38 -7.50
C LEU A 15 4.47 -7.10 -8.85
N GLY A 16 3.57 -6.84 -9.79
CA GLY A 16 3.40 -7.57 -11.04
C GLY A 16 2.42 -8.75 -10.89
N PRO A 17 2.86 -10.01 -10.79
CA PRO A 17 1.98 -11.18 -10.88
C PRO A 17 1.23 -11.54 -9.59
N GLY A 18 1.56 -10.91 -8.47
CA GLY A 18 0.98 -11.23 -7.15
C GLY A 18 -0.32 -10.48 -6.86
N PHE A 19 -1.26 -10.47 -7.79
CA PHE A 19 -2.53 -9.77 -7.67
C PHE A 19 -3.29 -10.17 -6.40
N ASP A 20 -3.64 -9.17 -5.57
CA ASP A 20 -4.30 -9.29 -4.27
C ASP A 20 -3.54 -10.18 -3.24
N ALA A 21 -2.25 -10.48 -3.49
CA ALA A 21 -1.46 -11.40 -2.68
C ALA A 21 -0.10 -10.85 -2.23
N LEU A 22 0.58 -10.05 -3.05
CA LEU A 22 1.92 -9.58 -2.71
C LEU A 22 1.91 -8.08 -2.38
N GLY A 23 2.57 -7.72 -1.27
CA GLY A 23 2.72 -6.34 -0.82
C GLY A 23 4.14 -6.00 -0.38
N LEU A 24 4.53 -4.75 -0.56
CA LEU A 24 5.84 -4.22 -0.17
C LEU A 24 5.66 -2.89 0.55
N ALA A 25 6.18 -2.77 1.76
CA ALA A 25 6.17 -1.52 2.51
C ALA A 25 7.30 -0.60 2.04
N LEU A 26 7.00 0.68 1.88
CA LEU A 26 7.92 1.68 1.38
C LEU A 26 8.12 2.81 2.40
N ALA A 27 9.35 3.32 2.54
CA ALA A 27 9.74 4.31 3.53
C ALA A 27 9.30 5.75 3.17
N LEU A 28 8.01 5.89 2.88
CA LEU A 28 7.28 7.15 2.77
C LEU A 28 6.12 7.08 3.78
N TYR A 29 5.96 8.07 4.65
CA TYR A 29 5.13 7.88 5.84
C TYR A 29 4.09 8.98 6.01
N ASP A 30 2.85 8.58 6.21
CA ASP A 30 1.89 9.44 6.89
C ASP A 30 2.14 9.42 8.40
N ARG A 31 1.91 10.57 9.03
CA ARG A 31 1.98 10.73 10.49
C ARG A 31 0.65 11.25 10.99
N VAL A 32 0.20 10.67 12.07
CA VAL A 32 -1.09 11.03 12.67
C VAL A 32 -0.92 11.21 14.17
N GLU A 33 -1.45 12.30 14.68
CA GLU A 33 -1.61 12.55 16.11
C GLU A 33 -3.09 12.45 16.46
N LEU A 34 -3.44 11.50 17.31
CA LEU A 34 -4.80 11.25 17.77
C LEU A 34 -4.88 11.53 19.26
N GLN A 35 -5.51 12.64 19.62
CA GLN A 35 -5.74 13.02 21.00
C GLN A 35 -7.15 12.58 21.42
N ILE A 36 -7.21 11.82 22.52
CA ILE A 36 -8.46 11.40 23.12
C ILE A 36 -9.09 12.59 23.87
N THR A 37 -10.37 12.82 23.63
CA THR A 37 -11.18 13.86 24.29
C THR A 37 -12.44 13.25 24.88
N ASP A 38 -13.13 13.97 25.76
CA ASP A 38 -14.35 13.47 26.40
C ASP A 38 -15.51 13.31 25.40
N ALA A 39 -15.60 14.21 24.41
CA ALA A 39 -16.62 14.17 23.37
C ALA A 39 -16.21 14.99 22.13
N GLY A 40 -16.94 14.76 21.04
CA GLY A 40 -16.80 15.52 19.79
C GLY A 40 -15.74 14.94 18.84
N LEU A 41 -15.67 15.55 17.66
CA LEU A 41 -14.73 15.22 16.62
C LEU A 41 -14.15 16.51 16.04
N LYS A 42 -12.82 16.60 16.01
CA LYS A 42 -12.10 17.66 15.30
C LYS A 42 -11.03 17.01 14.45
N ILE A 43 -10.94 17.40 13.17
CA ILE A 43 -9.95 16.84 12.21
C ILE A 43 -9.22 17.99 11.56
N GLU A 44 -7.91 17.89 11.51
CA GLU A 44 -7.00 18.78 10.80
C GLU A 44 -6.14 17.92 9.87
N VAL A 45 -6.12 18.27 8.57
CA VAL A 45 -5.32 17.57 7.57
C VAL A 45 -4.34 18.55 6.96
N THR A 46 -3.06 18.16 6.94
CA THR A 46 -1.96 18.94 6.40
C THR A 46 -1.26 18.14 5.31
N ASP A 47 -1.14 18.73 4.13
CA ASP A 47 -0.30 18.18 3.06
C ASP A 47 1.17 18.41 3.40
N VAL A 48 1.94 17.32 3.47
CA VAL A 48 3.40 17.36 3.67
C VAL A 48 4.13 16.58 2.56
N GLY A 49 3.48 16.44 1.38
CA GLY A 49 4.01 15.75 0.21
C GLY A 49 3.00 14.85 -0.52
N ALA A 50 1.75 14.76 -0.06
CA ALA A 50 0.71 13.93 -0.69
C ALA A 50 0.23 14.47 -2.06
N GLY A 51 0.52 15.73 -2.38
CA GLY A 51 0.14 16.38 -3.63
C GLY A 51 -1.35 16.76 -3.69
N GLY A 52 -1.87 17.23 -2.56
CA GLY A 52 -3.23 17.76 -2.36
C GLY A 52 -4.09 16.88 -1.46
N VAL A 53 -4.71 17.52 -0.46
CA VAL A 53 -5.55 16.89 0.59
C VAL A 53 -6.92 17.54 0.71
N ASP A 54 -7.29 18.45 -0.19
CA ASP A 54 -8.53 19.24 -0.10
C ASP A 54 -9.79 18.38 -0.22
N ASP A 55 -9.70 17.20 -0.81
CA ASP A 55 -10.77 16.22 -0.96
C ASP A 55 -10.85 15.21 0.20
N VAL A 56 -9.96 15.31 1.19
CA VAL A 56 -10.00 14.44 2.38
C VAL A 56 -11.10 14.91 3.32
N PRO A 57 -12.08 14.06 3.66
CA PRO A 57 -13.16 14.44 4.57
C PRO A 57 -12.64 14.87 5.94
N THR A 58 -13.26 15.88 6.56
CA THR A 58 -12.94 16.36 7.91
C THR A 58 -14.08 16.11 8.90
N ASP A 59 -14.89 15.09 8.63
CA ASP A 59 -16.05 14.68 9.42
C ASP A 59 -15.98 13.16 9.75
N GLU A 60 -17.10 12.60 10.16
CA GLU A 60 -17.25 11.18 10.53
C GLU A 60 -16.94 10.20 9.39
N SER A 61 -16.92 10.65 8.15
CA SER A 61 -16.57 9.84 6.98
C SER A 61 -15.06 9.68 6.79
N HIS A 62 -14.23 10.43 7.54
CA HIS A 62 -12.77 10.34 7.49
C HIS A 62 -12.29 8.91 7.79
N LEU A 63 -11.48 8.34 6.91
CA LEU A 63 -11.16 6.91 6.93
C LEU A 63 -10.45 6.46 8.22
N VAL A 64 -9.51 7.27 8.74
CA VAL A 64 -8.86 7.00 10.04
C VAL A 64 -9.89 6.95 11.17
N VAL A 65 -10.88 7.85 11.18
CA VAL A 65 -11.92 7.90 12.22
C VAL A 65 -12.82 6.67 12.13
N ARG A 66 -13.27 6.32 10.93
CA ARG A 66 -14.09 5.12 10.71
C ARG A 66 -13.36 3.85 11.17
N ALA A 67 -12.10 3.71 10.80
CA ALA A 67 -11.27 2.56 11.18
C ALA A 67 -11.00 2.53 12.70
N PHE A 68 -10.72 3.68 13.31
CA PHE A 68 -10.56 3.79 14.76
C PHE A 68 -11.84 3.36 15.52
N ARG A 69 -13.01 3.85 15.09
CA ARG A 69 -14.29 3.48 15.71
C ARG A 69 -14.59 2.00 15.54
N ARG A 70 -14.36 1.45 14.35
CA ARG A 70 -14.53 0.00 14.08
C ARG A 70 -13.63 -0.84 14.98
N GLY A 71 -12.35 -0.42 15.15
CA GLY A 71 -11.42 -1.04 16.09
C GLY A 71 -11.87 -0.95 17.54
N CYS A 72 -12.35 0.19 18.00
CA CYS A 72 -12.92 0.35 19.34
C CYS A 72 -14.11 -0.59 19.57
N GLU A 73 -15.05 -0.65 18.62
CA GLU A 73 -16.22 -1.54 18.69
C GLU A 73 -15.80 -3.02 18.80
N HIS A 74 -14.84 -3.45 17.96
CA HIS A 74 -14.30 -4.80 18.00
C HIS A 74 -13.70 -5.14 19.38
N LEU A 75 -13.02 -4.18 19.98
CA LEU A 75 -12.38 -4.33 21.29
C LEU A 75 -13.35 -4.13 22.48
N GLY A 76 -14.63 -3.89 22.21
CA GLY A 76 -15.64 -3.64 23.23
C GLY A 76 -15.52 -2.28 23.95
N LEU A 77 -14.78 -1.34 23.35
CA LEU A 77 -14.63 0.02 23.85
C LEU A 77 -15.74 0.92 23.30
N ARG A 78 -16.23 1.83 24.14
CA ARG A 78 -17.05 2.94 23.66
C ARG A 78 -16.12 3.96 22.99
N PRO A 79 -16.31 4.28 21.69
CA PRO A 79 -15.46 5.25 21.02
C PRO A 79 -15.49 6.61 21.72
N PRO A 80 -14.34 7.16 22.13
CA PRO A 80 -14.27 8.48 22.76
C PRO A 80 -14.40 9.60 21.73
N GLY A 81 -14.43 10.85 22.22
CA GLY A 81 -14.18 12.00 21.36
C GLY A 81 -12.72 12.04 20.88
N VAL A 82 -12.48 12.65 19.73
CA VAL A 82 -11.15 12.65 19.08
C VAL A 82 -10.82 14.02 18.51
N HIS A 83 -9.58 14.47 18.75
CA HIS A 83 -8.95 15.49 17.94
C HIS A 83 -7.84 14.82 17.12
N LEU A 84 -8.03 14.75 15.80
CA LEU A 84 -7.16 14.10 14.85
C LEU A 84 -6.36 15.15 14.07
N ARG A 85 -5.05 15.01 14.03
CA ARG A 85 -4.16 15.79 13.17
C ARG A 85 -3.39 14.86 12.24
N CYS A 86 -3.65 14.96 10.95
CA CYS A 86 -3.02 14.16 9.91
C CYS A 86 -1.98 14.99 9.16
N PHE A 87 -0.80 14.42 8.96
CA PHE A 87 0.29 14.94 8.14
C PHE A 87 0.53 13.95 7.02
N ASN A 88 -0.07 14.22 5.86
CA ASN A 88 -0.13 13.29 4.73
C ASN A 88 1.04 13.54 3.77
N ALA A 89 1.88 12.53 3.60
CA ALA A 89 2.96 12.48 2.62
C ALA A 89 2.71 11.45 1.52
N ILE A 90 1.89 10.44 1.79
CA ILE A 90 1.58 9.37 0.83
C ILE A 90 0.59 9.91 -0.21
N PRO A 91 0.95 9.93 -1.52
CA PRO A 91 0.09 10.44 -2.58
C PRO A 91 -1.26 9.71 -2.65
N HIS A 92 -2.35 10.49 -2.55
CA HIS A 92 -3.70 9.95 -2.57
C HIS A 92 -4.10 9.47 -3.97
N ALA A 93 -4.80 8.33 -4.06
CA ALA A 93 -5.32 7.76 -5.30
C ALA A 93 -4.25 7.57 -6.39
N ARG A 94 -3.03 7.17 -6.00
CA ARG A 94 -1.90 6.94 -6.92
C ARG A 94 -1.24 5.57 -6.79
N GLY A 95 -1.88 4.62 -6.08
CA GLY A 95 -1.37 3.23 -5.99
C GLY A 95 -0.22 3.04 -5.00
N LEU A 96 -0.08 3.94 -4.00
CA LEU A 96 0.90 3.85 -2.91
C LEU A 96 0.27 3.52 -1.55
N GLY A 97 -0.93 2.96 -1.52
CA GLY A 97 -1.55 2.42 -0.32
C GLY A 97 -2.03 3.46 0.70
N SER A 98 -2.33 4.72 0.27
CA SER A 98 -2.80 5.78 1.19
C SER A 98 -4.09 5.41 1.92
N SER A 99 -5.02 4.69 1.28
CA SER A 99 -6.25 4.19 1.93
C SER A 99 -5.91 3.16 3.01
N ALA A 100 -5.11 2.15 2.67
CA ALA A 100 -4.68 1.13 3.62
C ALA A 100 -3.92 1.72 4.81
N SER A 101 -3.03 2.71 4.57
CA SER A 101 -2.30 3.39 5.64
C SER A 101 -3.25 4.12 6.59
N ALA A 102 -4.29 4.79 6.07
CA ALA A 102 -5.30 5.45 6.88
C ALA A 102 -6.11 4.45 7.73
N VAL A 103 -6.52 3.31 7.15
CA VAL A 103 -7.23 2.25 7.87
C VAL A 103 -6.35 1.63 8.94
N VAL A 104 -5.12 1.24 8.61
CA VAL A 104 -4.15 0.68 9.56
C VAL A 104 -3.89 1.64 10.71
N THR A 105 -3.76 2.95 10.42
CA THR A 105 -3.61 3.99 11.44
C THR A 105 -4.78 3.96 12.44
N GLY A 106 -6.02 3.94 11.95
CA GLY A 106 -7.19 3.97 12.80
C GLY A 106 -7.32 2.71 13.66
N VAL A 107 -7.14 1.52 13.08
CA VAL A 107 -7.20 0.24 13.82
C VAL A 107 -6.08 0.17 14.86
N ALA A 108 -4.83 0.51 14.48
CA ALA A 108 -3.70 0.50 15.40
C ALA A 108 -3.89 1.49 16.56
N ALA A 109 -4.51 2.65 16.31
CA ALA A 109 -4.85 3.59 17.38
C ALA A 109 -5.86 3.01 18.39
N ALA A 110 -6.84 2.24 17.92
CA ALA A 110 -7.81 1.58 18.81
C ALA A 110 -7.15 0.50 19.67
N TYR A 111 -6.26 -0.30 19.10
CA TYR A 111 -5.48 -1.29 19.85
C TYR A 111 -4.57 -0.64 20.89
N ALA A 112 -3.89 0.45 20.53
CA ALA A 112 -3.06 1.20 21.47
C ALA A 112 -3.88 1.81 22.61
N LEU A 113 -5.08 2.34 22.33
CA LEU A 113 -6.01 2.83 23.36
C LEU A 113 -6.46 1.71 24.32
N ALA A 114 -6.63 0.50 23.81
CA ALA A 114 -6.97 -0.69 24.59
C ALA A 114 -5.78 -1.32 25.31
N GLU A 115 -4.56 -0.78 25.12
CA GLU A 115 -3.30 -1.35 25.60
C GLU A 115 -3.08 -2.81 25.15
N LYS A 116 -3.55 -3.13 23.94
CA LYS A 116 -3.40 -4.46 23.32
C LYS A 116 -2.34 -4.45 22.23
N PRO A 117 -1.57 -5.55 22.09
CA PRO A 117 -0.67 -5.71 20.94
C PRO A 117 -1.46 -5.86 19.65
N LEU A 118 -0.85 -5.45 18.53
CA LEU A 118 -1.37 -5.73 17.20
C LEU A 118 -1.29 -7.25 16.93
N ASP A 119 -2.34 -7.80 16.33
CA ASP A 119 -2.52 -9.23 16.10
C ASP A 119 -3.21 -9.52 14.76
N ASP A 120 -3.58 -10.77 14.52
CA ASP A 120 -4.28 -11.20 13.30
C ASP A 120 -5.64 -10.51 13.12
N ASP A 121 -6.32 -10.14 14.20
CA ASP A 121 -7.60 -9.41 14.11
C ASP A 121 -7.38 -7.97 13.67
N THR A 122 -6.21 -7.38 13.95
CA THR A 122 -5.81 -6.06 13.41
C THR A 122 -5.76 -6.10 11.88
N LEU A 123 -5.11 -7.13 11.30
CA LEU A 123 -5.07 -7.32 9.85
C LEU A 123 -6.48 -7.57 9.28
N GLN A 124 -7.26 -8.43 9.93
CA GLN A 124 -8.63 -8.74 9.52
C GLN A 124 -9.46 -7.46 9.40
N LEU A 125 -9.49 -6.66 10.47
CA LEU A 125 -10.23 -5.40 10.51
C LEU A 125 -9.77 -4.42 9.42
N ALA A 126 -8.46 -4.31 9.20
CA ALA A 126 -7.92 -3.42 8.17
C ALA A 126 -8.28 -3.90 6.76
N ALA A 127 -8.15 -5.19 6.47
CA ALA A 127 -8.45 -5.77 5.17
C ALA A 127 -9.94 -5.76 4.81
N GLU A 128 -10.85 -5.84 5.79
CA GLU A 128 -12.30 -5.74 5.58
C GLU A 128 -12.73 -4.41 4.93
N PHE A 129 -11.99 -3.32 5.15
CA PHE A 129 -12.29 -2.02 4.52
C PHE A 129 -12.04 -2.00 3.02
N GLU A 130 -11.08 -2.78 2.54
CA GLU A 130 -10.63 -2.77 1.15
C GLU A 130 -11.03 -4.03 0.38
N GLY A 131 -11.37 -5.11 1.09
CA GLY A 131 -11.69 -6.42 0.50
C GLY A 131 -10.45 -7.23 0.08
N HIS A 132 -9.24 -6.73 0.37
CA HIS A 132 -7.96 -7.40 0.13
C HIS A 132 -6.92 -6.96 1.16
N ALA A 133 -5.90 -7.79 1.39
CA ALA A 133 -5.00 -7.61 2.53
C ALA A 133 -3.59 -7.12 2.16
N ASP A 134 -3.19 -7.12 0.91
CA ASP A 134 -1.82 -6.88 0.46
C ASP A 134 -1.24 -5.52 0.91
N ASN A 135 -1.96 -4.40 0.66
CA ASN A 135 -1.56 -3.08 1.13
C ASN A 135 -1.65 -2.96 2.66
N ALA A 136 -2.75 -3.45 3.25
CA ALA A 136 -2.95 -3.39 4.70
C ALA A 136 -1.88 -4.17 5.45
N ALA A 137 -1.55 -5.39 5.00
CA ALA A 137 -0.50 -6.21 5.57
C ALA A 137 0.88 -5.56 5.45
N ALA A 138 1.21 -5.00 4.28
CA ALA A 138 2.48 -4.30 4.09
C ALA A 138 2.59 -3.07 5.01
N SER A 139 1.54 -2.24 5.10
CA SER A 139 1.52 -1.07 5.99
C SER A 139 1.56 -1.45 7.48
N LEU A 140 0.94 -2.60 7.85
CA LEU A 140 0.88 -3.09 9.23
C LEU A 140 2.21 -3.72 9.67
N LEU A 141 2.77 -4.63 8.84
CA LEU A 141 3.87 -5.52 9.22
C LEU A 141 5.24 -5.01 8.75
N GLY A 142 5.28 -4.16 7.74
CA GLY A 142 6.52 -3.77 7.06
C GLY A 142 7.10 -4.88 6.18
N GLY A 143 8.23 -4.62 5.52
CA GLY A 143 8.94 -5.58 4.70
C GLY A 143 8.19 -5.96 3.42
N PHE A 144 8.42 -7.18 2.97
CA PHE A 144 7.68 -7.84 1.92
C PHE A 144 6.64 -8.78 2.54
N VAL A 145 5.41 -8.77 2.05
CA VAL A 145 4.34 -9.61 2.59
C VAL A 145 3.72 -10.48 1.51
N VAL A 146 3.34 -11.69 1.93
CA VAL A 146 2.45 -12.57 1.17
C VAL A 146 1.14 -12.66 1.94
N ALA A 147 0.05 -12.24 1.31
CA ALA A 147 -1.29 -12.26 1.88
C ALA A 147 -2.16 -13.32 1.19
N TRP A 148 -3.07 -13.94 1.94
CA TRP A 148 -4.02 -14.93 1.42
C TRP A 148 -5.29 -14.98 2.27
N ASN A 149 -6.28 -15.70 1.80
CA ASN A 149 -7.52 -15.93 2.52
C ASN A 149 -7.63 -17.39 2.97
N GLU A 150 -8.06 -17.60 4.20
CA GLU A 150 -8.51 -18.88 4.75
C GLU A 150 -9.99 -18.77 5.08
N GLY A 151 -10.85 -19.15 4.13
CA GLY A 151 -12.27 -18.87 4.20
C GLY A 151 -12.51 -17.35 4.18
N GLU A 152 -13.17 -16.81 5.22
CA GLU A 152 -13.42 -15.38 5.37
C GLU A 152 -12.29 -14.63 6.12
N ARG A 153 -11.23 -15.34 6.54
CA ARG A 153 -10.12 -14.75 7.29
C ARG A 153 -9.00 -14.33 6.36
N PHE A 154 -8.58 -13.08 6.45
CA PHE A 154 -7.36 -12.57 5.85
C PHE A 154 -6.15 -12.99 6.69
N ARG A 155 -5.11 -13.44 6.01
CA ARG A 155 -3.83 -13.85 6.57
C ARG A 155 -2.70 -13.17 5.82
N ALA A 156 -1.59 -12.97 6.51
CA ALA A 156 -0.37 -12.53 5.86
C ALA A 156 0.86 -13.06 6.58
N GLU A 157 1.90 -13.32 5.82
CA GLU A 157 3.24 -13.63 6.31
C GLU A 157 4.20 -12.54 5.85
N ARG A 158 4.99 -12.01 6.79
CA ARG A 158 6.04 -11.06 6.50
C ARG A 158 7.33 -11.78 6.21
N LEU A 159 7.92 -11.49 5.06
CA LEU A 159 9.22 -12.01 4.63
C LEU A 159 10.26 -10.88 4.63
N GLN A 160 11.52 -11.27 4.85
CA GLN A 160 12.63 -10.33 4.72
C GLN A 160 12.99 -10.16 3.25
N PRO A 161 12.85 -8.95 2.67
CA PRO A 161 13.32 -8.70 1.32
C PRO A 161 14.84 -8.74 1.24
N HIS A 162 15.38 -9.09 0.08
CA HIS A 162 16.82 -9.08 -0.16
C HIS A 162 17.35 -7.65 -0.03
N HIS A 163 18.48 -7.48 0.66
CA HIS A 163 19.04 -6.17 1.03
C HIS A 163 19.51 -5.33 -0.16
N ASP A 164 19.81 -5.95 -1.29
CA ASP A 164 20.21 -5.24 -2.52
C ASP A 164 19.02 -4.59 -3.25
N ILE A 165 17.77 -4.93 -2.89
CA ILE A 165 16.61 -4.37 -3.59
C ILE A 165 16.40 -2.93 -3.14
N ARG A 166 16.45 -2.01 -4.11
CA ARG A 166 16.27 -0.57 -3.96
C ARG A 166 15.12 -0.11 -4.85
N PRO A 167 13.90 -0.05 -4.30
CA PRO A 167 12.72 0.34 -5.07
C PRO A 167 12.77 1.80 -5.48
N VAL A 168 12.41 2.07 -6.72
CA VAL A 168 12.19 3.42 -7.25
C VAL A 168 10.73 3.52 -7.68
N VAL A 169 10.04 4.56 -7.24
CA VAL A 169 8.67 4.85 -7.68
C VAL A 169 8.67 6.02 -8.65
N ALA A 170 7.86 5.92 -9.68
CA ALA A 170 7.56 7.03 -10.60
C ALA A 170 6.07 7.36 -10.46
N VAL A 171 5.78 8.50 -9.85
CA VAL A 171 4.42 8.94 -9.46
C VAL A 171 3.93 9.98 -10.47
N PRO A 172 2.88 9.70 -11.28
CA PRO A 172 2.33 10.69 -12.18
C PRO A 172 1.39 11.67 -11.45
N ALA A 173 1.14 12.84 -12.05
CA ALA A 173 0.14 13.78 -11.54
C ALA A 173 -1.29 13.22 -11.59
N LEU A 174 -1.57 12.29 -12.50
CA LEU A 174 -2.87 11.63 -12.66
C LEU A 174 -3.27 10.88 -11.38
N ARG A 175 -4.54 11.00 -10.98
CA ARG A 175 -5.16 10.18 -9.93
C ARG A 175 -5.98 9.05 -10.55
N SER A 176 -6.08 7.91 -9.88
CA SER A 176 -6.90 6.76 -10.29
C SER A 176 -7.56 6.13 -9.07
N SER A 177 -8.80 5.66 -9.20
CA SER A 177 -9.46 4.93 -8.13
C SER A 177 -9.31 3.41 -8.34
N THR A 178 -9.19 2.69 -7.23
CA THR A 178 -9.11 1.22 -7.23
C THR A 178 -10.35 0.60 -7.85
N ASP A 179 -11.54 1.12 -7.52
CA ASP A 179 -12.81 0.60 -8.03
C ASP A 179 -12.92 0.74 -9.55
N ALA A 180 -12.56 1.93 -10.08
CA ALA A 180 -12.59 2.17 -11.53
C ALA A 180 -11.66 1.22 -12.29
N THR A 181 -10.45 0.96 -11.76
CA THR A 181 -9.49 0.08 -12.40
C THR A 181 -9.81 -1.41 -12.21
N ARG A 182 -10.46 -1.80 -11.09
CA ARG A 182 -11.00 -3.17 -10.93
C ARG A 182 -12.12 -3.46 -11.94
N GLY A 183 -12.96 -2.49 -12.24
CA GLY A 183 -14.02 -2.63 -13.24
C GLY A 183 -13.53 -2.90 -14.67
N LEU A 184 -12.24 -2.69 -14.96
CA LEU A 184 -11.63 -3.03 -16.25
C LEU A 184 -11.17 -4.48 -16.36
N LEU A 185 -11.16 -5.24 -15.26
CA LEU A 185 -10.72 -6.62 -15.28
C LEU A 185 -11.80 -7.53 -15.85
N PRO A 186 -11.44 -8.52 -16.69
CA PRO A 186 -12.41 -9.48 -17.19
C PRO A 186 -12.83 -10.46 -16.09
N GLU A 187 -14.05 -10.96 -16.16
CA GLU A 187 -14.54 -12.01 -15.24
C GLU A 187 -13.77 -13.34 -15.39
N ARG A 188 -13.14 -13.55 -16.52
CA ARG A 188 -12.40 -14.79 -16.85
C ARG A 188 -11.14 -14.46 -17.64
N VAL A 189 -10.06 -15.18 -17.32
CA VAL A 189 -8.79 -15.09 -18.05
C VAL A 189 -8.48 -16.44 -18.72
N PRO A 190 -7.69 -16.46 -19.81
CA PRO A 190 -7.20 -17.69 -20.38
C PRO A 190 -6.44 -18.54 -19.37
N HIS A 191 -6.69 -19.85 -19.34
CA HIS A 191 -6.00 -20.76 -18.42
C HIS A 191 -4.46 -20.69 -18.55
N ALA A 192 -3.95 -20.47 -19.76
CA ALA A 192 -2.51 -20.32 -20.00
C ALA A 192 -1.94 -19.07 -19.31
N ASP A 193 -2.68 -17.95 -19.27
CA ASP A 193 -2.25 -16.72 -18.60
C ASP A 193 -2.34 -16.86 -17.07
N ALA A 194 -3.36 -17.57 -16.57
CA ALA A 194 -3.45 -17.92 -15.15
C ALA A 194 -2.26 -18.79 -14.71
N ALA A 195 -1.94 -19.84 -15.46
CA ALA A 195 -0.81 -20.72 -15.18
C ALA A 195 0.54 -19.98 -15.26
N PHE A 196 0.70 -19.10 -16.25
CA PHE A 196 1.88 -18.25 -16.39
C PHE A 196 2.04 -17.36 -15.15
N THR A 197 0.97 -16.65 -14.77
CA THR A 197 1.01 -15.69 -13.65
C THR A 197 1.23 -16.40 -12.31
N ALA A 198 0.64 -17.59 -12.10
CA ALA A 198 0.91 -18.41 -10.91
C ALA A 198 2.40 -18.77 -10.79
N GLY A 199 3.04 -19.18 -11.89
CA GLY A 199 4.49 -19.44 -11.92
C GLY A 199 5.33 -18.20 -11.63
N ARG A 200 4.92 -17.03 -12.17
CA ARG A 200 5.61 -15.76 -11.91
C ARG A 200 5.42 -15.28 -10.48
N ALA A 201 4.24 -15.44 -9.88
CA ALA A 201 4.00 -15.10 -8.47
C ALA A 201 4.88 -15.94 -7.53
N ALA A 202 4.98 -17.25 -7.77
CA ALA A 202 5.90 -18.12 -7.03
C ALA A 202 7.37 -17.69 -7.19
N LEU A 203 7.79 -17.34 -8.42
CA LEU A 203 9.14 -16.84 -8.70
C LEU A 203 9.39 -15.49 -8.01
N ALA A 204 8.38 -14.61 -7.93
CA ALA A 204 8.50 -13.28 -7.31
C ALA A 204 8.85 -13.39 -5.82
N VAL A 205 8.27 -14.34 -5.09
CA VAL A 205 8.63 -14.57 -3.68
C VAL A 205 10.11 -14.93 -3.55
N HIS A 206 10.63 -15.81 -4.40
CA HIS A 206 12.04 -16.19 -4.39
C HIS A 206 12.96 -15.05 -4.84
N ALA A 207 12.57 -14.31 -5.89
CA ALA A 207 13.32 -13.19 -6.40
C ALA A 207 13.46 -12.06 -5.37
N LEU A 208 12.34 -11.70 -4.72
CA LEU A 208 12.32 -10.64 -3.72
C LEU A 208 13.08 -10.98 -2.44
N THR A 209 13.21 -12.26 -2.09
CA THR A 209 13.85 -12.68 -0.83
C THR A 209 15.28 -13.17 -0.98
N ALA A 210 15.66 -13.77 -2.13
CA ALA A 210 16.92 -14.49 -2.26
C ALA A 210 17.67 -14.25 -3.59
N ARG A 211 16.96 -13.95 -4.70
CA ARG A 211 17.56 -13.90 -6.04
C ARG A 211 17.09 -12.66 -6.83
N PRO A 212 17.58 -11.44 -6.49
CA PRO A 212 17.20 -10.20 -7.17
C PRO A 212 17.48 -10.20 -8.69
N ASP A 213 18.43 -10.98 -9.15
CA ASP A 213 18.74 -11.18 -10.56
C ASP A 213 17.57 -11.78 -11.38
N LEU A 214 16.58 -12.38 -10.72
CA LEU A 214 15.37 -12.93 -11.33
C LEU A 214 14.18 -11.95 -11.37
N LEU A 215 14.30 -10.74 -10.79
CA LEU A 215 13.20 -9.79 -10.64
C LEU A 215 12.54 -9.43 -11.97
N LEU A 216 13.31 -9.23 -13.04
CA LEU A 216 12.76 -8.89 -14.37
C LEU A 216 11.75 -9.95 -14.84
N SER A 217 12.11 -11.21 -14.78
CA SER A 217 11.22 -12.32 -15.14
C SER A 217 10.10 -12.51 -14.13
N ALA A 218 10.41 -12.33 -12.84
CA ALA A 218 9.47 -12.55 -11.74
C ALA A 218 8.31 -11.55 -11.71
N THR A 219 8.52 -10.33 -12.21
CA THR A 219 7.50 -9.25 -12.21
C THR A 219 6.64 -9.21 -13.48
N GLU A 220 6.74 -10.20 -14.35
CA GLU A 220 5.83 -10.31 -15.50
C GLU A 220 4.43 -10.72 -15.06
N ASP A 221 3.43 -10.03 -15.62
CA ASP A 221 2.01 -10.26 -15.32
C ASP A 221 1.19 -10.41 -16.59
N ARG A 222 0.23 -11.34 -16.57
CA ARG A 222 -0.81 -11.53 -17.58
C ARG A 222 -2.22 -11.54 -17.00
N LEU A 223 -2.36 -11.12 -15.72
CA LEU A 223 -3.64 -11.21 -15.03
C LEU A 223 -4.35 -9.87 -14.93
N HIS A 224 -3.64 -8.75 -14.75
CA HIS A 224 -4.33 -7.49 -14.44
C HIS A 224 -3.79 -6.25 -15.14
N GLN A 225 -2.46 -6.06 -15.30
CA GLN A 225 -1.89 -4.77 -15.72
C GLN A 225 -2.31 -4.37 -17.15
N HIS A 226 -2.28 -5.30 -18.09
CA HIS A 226 -2.61 -5.01 -19.49
C HIS A 226 -4.09 -4.67 -19.69
N TYR A 227 -5.01 -5.22 -18.89
CA TYR A 227 -6.42 -4.86 -18.92
C TYR A 227 -6.67 -3.44 -18.41
N ARG A 228 -5.85 -2.98 -17.46
CA ARG A 228 -5.93 -1.65 -16.87
C ARG A 228 -5.14 -0.59 -17.64
N ALA A 229 -4.38 -0.96 -18.67
CA ALA A 229 -3.47 -0.07 -19.40
C ALA A 229 -4.15 1.19 -19.96
N SER A 230 -5.42 1.10 -20.35
CA SER A 230 -6.20 2.22 -20.84
C SER A 230 -6.49 3.31 -19.80
N ALA A 231 -6.48 2.95 -18.51
CA ALA A 231 -6.70 3.91 -17.42
C ALA A 231 -5.47 4.80 -17.14
N TYR A 232 -4.27 4.31 -17.48
CA TYR A 232 -3.00 5.02 -17.24
C TYR A 232 -1.97 4.75 -18.36
N PRO A 233 -2.22 5.27 -19.58
CA PRO A 233 -1.40 4.96 -20.75
C PRO A 233 0.09 5.31 -20.57
N ALA A 234 0.38 6.49 -19.98
CA ALA A 234 1.75 6.93 -19.72
C ALA A 234 2.51 5.97 -18.78
N SER A 235 1.86 5.50 -17.72
CA SER A 235 2.47 4.53 -16.78
C SER A 235 2.71 3.17 -17.45
N SER A 236 1.79 2.73 -18.29
CA SER A 236 1.93 1.48 -19.05
C SER A 236 3.06 1.56 -20.07
N GLU A 237 3.25 2.73 -20.70
CA GLU A 237 4.41 3.00 -21.58
C GLU A 237 5.72 2.98 -20.78
N LEU A 238 5.75 3.66 -19.63
CA LEU A 238 6.94 3.69 -18.78
C LEU A 238 7.33 2.28 -18.31
N VAL A 239 6.36 1.46 -17.87
CA VAL A 239 6.63 0.05 -17.52
C VAL A 239 7.28 -0.69 -18.69
N ARG A 240 6.75 -0.52 -19.91
CA ARG A 240 7.28 -1.19 -21.12
C ARG A 240 8.69 -0.72 -21.45
N ALA A 241 8.95 0.60 -21.38
CA ALA A 241 10.27 1.18 -21.63
C ALA A 241 11.31 0.71 -20.62
N LEU A 242 10.99 0.74 -19.32
CA LEU A 242 11.87 0.26 -18.26
C LEU A 242 12.20 -1.24 -18.42
N ARG A 243 11.19 -2.06 -18.74
CA ARG A 243 11.40 -3.49 -18.96
C ARG A 243 12.25 -3.79 -20.20
N ALA A 244 12.16 -2.97 -21.25
CA ALA A 244 13.02 -3.09 -22.44
C ALA A 244 14.51 -2.81 -22.11
N GLU A 245 14.77 -1.95 -21.12
CA GLU A 245 16.11 -1.67 -20.58
C GLU A 245 16.53 -2.66 -19.48
N GLY A 246 15.78 -3.74 -19.26
CA GLY A 246 16.15 -4.80 -18.29
C GLY A 246 15.74 -4.50 -16.85
N VAL A 247 14.97 -3.42 -16.59
CA VAL A 247 14.52 -3.07 -15.24
C VAL A 247 13.21 -3.81 -14.91
N ALA A 248 13.15 -4.44 -13.75
CA ALA A 248 11.95 -5.08 -13.22
C ALA A 248 10.92 -4.02 -12.80
N ALA A 249 10.04 -3.65 -13.72
CA ALA A 249 9.01 -2.63 -13.50
C ALA A 249 7.60 -3.20 -13.59
N ALA A 250 6.72 -2.71 -12.72
CA ALA A 250 5.30 -3.05 -12.66
C ALA A 250 4.46 -1.84 -12.20
N ILE A 251 3.16 -1.92 -12.41
CA ILE A 251 2.22 -0.95 -11.82
C ILE A 251 2.10 -1.23 -10.31
N SER A 252 2.21 -0.20 -9.50
CA SER A 252 2.03 -0.26 -8.05
C SER A 252 0.54 -0.31 -7.69
N GLY A 253 0.09 -1.40 -7.09
CA GLY A 253 -1.30 -1.60 -6.68
C GLY A 253 -2.28 -1.46 -7.86
N ALA A 254 -3.26 -0.55 -7.70
CA ALA A 254 -4.22 -0.22 -8.75
C ALA A 254 -3.68 0.83 -9.74
N GLY A 255 -2.47 1.31 -9.54
CA GLY A 255 -1.86 2.39 -10.33
C GLY A 255 -2.32 3.80 -9.89
N PRO A 256 -1.89 4.83 -10.60
CA PRO A 256 -1.05 4.82 -11.79
C PRO A 256 0.46 4.85 -11.55
N THR A 257 0.94 4.82 -10.31
CA THR A 257 2.37 4.79 -9.99
C THR A 257 3.04 3.55 -10.60
N VAL A 258 4.24 3.75 -11.12
CA VAL A 258 5.12 2.67 -11.56
C VAL A 258 6.13 2.39 -10.45
N LEU A 259 6.24 1.12 -10.07
CA LEU A 259 7.29 0.61 -9.19
C LEU A 259 8.36 -0.06 -10.04
N ALA A 260 9.61 0.36 -9.88
CA ALA A 260 10.79 -0.30 -10.42
C ALA A 260 11.59 -0.94 -9.27
N LEU A 261 11.77 -2.24 -9.31
CA LEU A 261 12.60 -2.99 -8.36
C LEU A 261 14.03 -3.05 -8.93
N THR A 262 14.88 -2.18 -8.43
CA THR A 262 16.27 -2.05 -8.87
C THR A 262 17.25 -2.52 -7.80
N THR A 263 18.52 -2.65 -8.14
CA THR A 263 19.61 -2.83 -7.18
C THR A 263 20.51 -1.60 -7.08
N GLU A 264 20.29 -0.61 -7.95
CA GLU A 264 21.07 0.62 -7.99
C GLU A 264 20.36 1.83 -7.42
N GLY A 265 19.03 1.78 -7.25
CA GLY A 265 18.21 2.88 -6.74
C GLY A 265 17.97 4.01 -7.74
N ILE A 266 18.24 3.77 -9.02
CA ILE A 266 18.08 4.73 -10.12
C ILE A 266 17.40 4.08 -11.32
N LEU A 267 16.79 4.88 -12.17
CA LEU A 267 16.24 4.46 -13.47
C LEU A 267 17.25 4.74 -14.60
N PRO A 268 17.23 3.97 -15.71
CA PRO A 268 18.08 4.21 -16.87
C PRO A 268 17.86 5.61 -17.46
N ALA A 269 18.94 6.33 -17.75
CA ALA A 269 18.89 7.71 -18.25
C ALA A 269 18.22 7.85 -19.63
N GLY A 270 18.10 6.76 -20.40
CA GLY A 270 17.45 6.75 -21.72
C GLY A 270 15.93 6.64 -21.69
N VAL A 271 15.33 6.45 -20.50
CA VAL A 271 13.88 6.31 -20.35
C VAL A 271 13.26 7.67 -20.01
N ASP A 272 12.24 8.06 -20.76
CA ASP A 272 11.52 9.32 -20.53
C ASP A 272 10.62 9.21 -19.27
N VAL A 273 10.95 9.99 -18.25
CA VAL A 273 10.23 10.09 -16.97
C VAL A 273 9.70 11.50 -16.71
N THR A 274 9.68 12.38 -17.70
CA THR A 274 9.34 13.82 -17.55
C THR A 274 7.94 14.07 -16.99
N SER A 275 7.00 13.11 -17.17
CA SER A 275 5.63 13.18 -16.64
C SER A 275 5.48 12.59 -15.23
N PHE A 276 6.58 12.23 -14.58
CA PHE A 276 6.57 11.53 -13.29
C PHE A 276 7.49 12.23 -12.29
N ASP A 277 7.06 12.21 -11.03
CA ASP A 277 7.94 12.47 -9.91
C ASP A 277 8.64 11.16 -9.52
N VAL A 278 9.96 11.11 -9.69
CA VAL A 278 10.76 9.89 -9.52
C VAL A 278 11.55 9.94 -8.23
N THR A 279 11.33 8.97 -7.36
CA THR A 279 11.97 8.91 -6.05
C THR A 279 12.35 7.48 -5.69
N GLU A 280 13.58 7.28 -5.20
CA GLU A 280 13.95 6.05 -4.50
C GLU A 280 13.24 6.01 -3.15
N LEU A 281 12.51 4.94 -2.88
CA LEU A 281 11.88 4.69 -1.58
C LEU A 281 12.41 3.38 -1.00
N PRO A 282 13.29 3.43 0.00
CA PRO A 282 13.74 2.23 0.68
C PRO A 282 12.57 1.38 1.22
N ILE A 283 12.78 0.08 1.34
CA ILE A 283 11.78 -0.80 1.94
C ILE A 283 11.69 -0.50 3.43
N ASP A 284 10.48 -0.24 3.93
CA ASP A 284 10.26 -0.06 5.36
C ASP A 284 10.29 -1.42 6.08
N PRO A 285 11.15 -1.63 7.09
CA PRO A 285 11.26 -2.92 7.74
C PRO A 285 10.27 -3.14 8.89
N GLY A 286 9.57 -2.10 9.33
CA GLY A 286 8.90 -2.11 10.64
C GLY A 286 7.38 -2.01 10.62
N GLY A 287 6.79 -1.53 9.52
CA GLY A 287 5.35 -1.28 9.45
C GLY A 287 4.88 -0.14 10.36
N VAL A 288 3.63 -0.20 10.76
CA VAL A 288 3.01 0.83 11.60
C VAL A 288 3.68 0.92 12.96
N GLN A 289 3.93 2.13 13.42
CA GLN A 289 4.49 2.43 14.75
C GLN A 289 3.53 3.33 15.52
N VAL A 290 3.26 2.97 16.79
CA VAL A 290 2.40 3.76 17.68
C VAL A 290 3.16 4.07 18.96
N ALA A 291 3.15 5.34 19.37
CA ALA A 291 3.69 5.81 20.65
C ALA A 291 2.59 6.54 21.42
N ALA A 292 2.36 6.14 22.66
CA ALA A 292 1.46 6.81 23.59
C ALA A 292 2.23 7.82 24.47
N GLN A 293 1.65 9.01 24.69
CA GLN A 293 2.16 10.06 25.55
C GLN A 293 1.13 10.54 26.56
#